data_9885ef7e43012878a0be11c3f71835b9
#
_entry.id   9885ef7e43012878a0be11c3f71835b9
#
_cell.length_a   1.000
_cell.length_b   1.000
_cell.length_c   1.000
_cell.angle_alpha   90.00
_cell.angle_beta   90.00
_cell.angle_gamma   90.00
#
_symmetry.space_group_name_H-M   'P 1'
#
loop_
_entity.id
_entity.type
_entity.pdbx_description
1 polymer ?
#
loop_
_entity_poly.entity_id
_entity_poly.type
_entity_poly.pdbx_seq_one_letter_code
_entity_poly.pdbx_strand_id
1 'polypeptide(L)'
;MQVAGAIRPGNVGPAMHGMKLRLADDGEVLVQGPHVMRGYWREPAATAAALADGWLHTGDIGRFEPDGALVIVDRKKDFLKTAGADMIAPQPIELALTGQPEIAQAMLCGDGWPHLAALIVPDTASREAASAGTLSVGDLEKRVQTAVDRVNARLSARLRVRRIGVLREPFTVENGLMTGTLKVRRRIVLERYAPLLTTLRDAT
;
A
#
# COMPACT_ATOMS: atom_id res chain seq x y z
N MET A 1 18.35 -11.56 -6.42
CA MET A 1 17.87 -12.21 -7.68
C MET A 1 17.47 -13.62 -7.32
N GLN A 2 16.22 -13.97 -7.51
CA GLN A 2 15.75 -15.34 -7.23
C GLN A 2 16.37 -16.30 -8.24
N VAL A 3 16.87 -17.44 -7.76
CA VAL A 3 17.40 -18.51 -8.62
C VAL A 3 16.24 -19.23 -9.29
N ALA A 4 16.38 -19.60 -10.57
CA ALA A 4 15.36 -20.37 -11.28
C ALA A 4 15.02 -21.65 -10.50
N GLY A 5 13.74 -21.90 -10.22
CA GLY A 5 13.23 -23.00 -9.40
C GLY A 5 13.01 -22.69 -7.90
N ALA A 6 13.46 -21.53 -7.41
CA ALA A 6 13.28 -21.08 -6.02
C ALA A 6 12.39 -19.84 -5.87
N ILE A 7 11.65 -19.49 -6.94
CA ILE A 7 10.76 -18.32 -6.93
C ILE A 7 9.56 -18.62 -6.03
N ARG A 8 9.42 -17.83 -4.95
CA ARG A 8 8.25 -17.86 -4.08
C ARG A 8 7.55 -16.50 -4.15
N PRO A 9 6.29 -16.44 -4.62
CA PRO A 9 5.53 -15.19 -4.59
C PRO A 9 5.50 -14.60 -3.18
N GLY A 10 5.69 -13.29 -3.09
CA GLY A 10 5.65 -12.56 -1.81
C GLY A 10 7.02 -12.31 -1.16
N ASN A 11 8.12 -12.88 -1.66
CA ASN A 11 9.46 -12.50 -1.23
C ASN A 11 10.38 -12.11 -2.40
N VAL A 12 11.46 -11.40 -2.09
CA VAL A 12 12.46 -10.97 -3.07
C VAL A 12 13.71 -11.86 -3.10
N GLY A 13 13.73 -12.89 -2.25
CA GLY A 13 14.83 -13.84 -2.14
C GLY A 13 15.96 -13.39 -1.20
N PRO A 14 17.06 -14.16 -1.14
CA PRO A 14 18.24 -13.84 -0.34
C PRO A 14 19.04 -12.68 -0.93
N ALA A 15 19.99 -12.16 -0.15
CA ALA A 15 20.95 -11.17 -0.63
C ALA A 15 21.69 -11.65 -1.89
N MET A 16 21.89 -10.73 -2.84
CA MET A 16 22.73 -11.01 -4.00
C MET A 16 24.19 -11.17 -3.58
N HIS A 17 24.95 -11.93 -4.38
CA HIS A 17 26.38 -12.11 -4.14
C HIS A 17 27.11 -10.75 -4.00
N GLY A 18 27.92 -10.61 -2.98
CA GLY A 18 28.63 -9.36 -2.67
C GLY A 18 27.80 -8.27 -2.02
N MET A 19 26.50 -8.47 -1.84
CA MET A 19 25.62 -7.53 -1.15
C MET A 19 25.36 -7.99 0.30
N LYS A 20 25.26 -7.02 1.19
CA LYS A 20 24.82 -7.24 2.57
C LYS A 20 23.47 -6.57 2.77
N LEU A 21 22.58 -7.27 3.45
CA LEU A 21 21.27 -6.77 3.88
C LEU A 21 21.18 -6.82 5.40
N ARG A 22 20.59 -5.81 5.99
CA ARG A 22 20.16 -5.82 7.40
C ARG A 22 18.89 -5.02 7.57
N LEU A 23 18.23 -5.20 8.69
CA LEU A 23 17.12 -4.34 9.11
C LEU A 23 17.63 -3.35 10.15
N ALA A 24 17.18 -2.10 10.05
CA ALA A 24 17.31 -1.12 11.12
C ALA A 24 16.32 -1.44 12.26
N ASP A 25 16.41 -0.73 13.38
CA ASP A 25 15.55 -0.96 14.55
C ASP A 25 14.06 -0.75 14.26
N ASP A 26 13.74 0.09 13.27
CA ASP A 26 12.38 0.34 12.79
C ASP A 26 11.92 -0.60 11.66
N GLY A 27 12.76 -1.58 11.30
CA GLY A 27 12.49 -2.54 10.26
C GLY A 27 12.84 -2.07 8.84
N GLU A 28 13.47 -0.90 8.68
CA GLU A 28 13.92 -0.43 7.38
C GLU A 28 15.01 -1.35 6.82
N VAL A 29 14.87 -1.73 5.55
CA VAL A 29 15.87 -2.53 4.84
C VAL A 29 17.06 -1.65 4.47
N LEU A 30 18.21 -2.03 5.00
CA LEU A 30 19.50 -1.38 4.72
C LEU A 30 20.34 -2.27 3.82
N VAL A 31 20.97 -1.66 2.82
CA VAL A 31 21.74 -2.36 1.79
C VAL A 31 23.15 -1.81 1.73
N GLN A 32 24.15 -2.71 1.66
CA GLN A 32 25.56 -2.36 1.46
C GLN A 32 26.16 -3.29 0.39
N GLY A 33 26.98 -2.75 -0.50
CA GLY A 33 27.72 -3.54 -1.48
C GLY A 33 27.98 -2.80 -2.79
N PRO A 34 28.63 -3.47 -3.75
CA PRO A 34 29.12 -2.86 -4.98
C PRO A 34 28.02 -2.36 -5.93
N HIS A 35 26.78 -2.82 -5.76
CA HIS A 35 25.63 -2.39 -6.57
C HIS A 35 24.93 -1.15 -6.01
N VAL A 36 25.32 -0.66 -4.83
CA VAL A 36 24.80 0.57 -4.28
C VAL A 36 25.31 1.76 -5.09
N MET A 37 24.41 2.69 -5.40
CA MET A 37 24.75 3.92 -6.12
C MET A 37 25.82 4.74 -5.39
N ARG A 38 26.57 5.56 -6.12
CA ARG A 38 27.51 6.53 -5.52
C ARG A 38 26.81 7.75 -4.92
N GLY A 39 25.61 8.06 -5.36
CA GLY A 39 24.78 9.17 -4.91
C GLY A 39 23.83 9.67 -5.99
N TYR A 40 23.00 10.64 -5.61
CA TYR A 40 22.11 11.35 -6.51
C TYR A 40 22.87 12.48 -7.24
N TRP A 41 22.61 12.63 -8.52
CA TRP A 41 23.27 13.65 -9.33
C TRP A 41 22.95 15.07 -8.83
N ARG A 42 23.99 15.83 -8.46
CA ARG A 42 23.90 17.21 -7.94
C ARG A 42 23.01 17.39 -6.70
N GLU A 43 22.77 16.30 -5.93
CA GLU A 43 21.94 16.30 -4.73
C GLU A 43 22.71 15.75 -3.52
N PRO A 44 23.72 16.51 -3.00
CA PRO A 44 24.58 16.01 -1.93
C PRO A 44 23.82 15.75 -0.61
N ALA A 45 22.82 16.60 -0.29
CA ALA A 45 22.01 16.41 0.92
C ALA A 45 21.15 15.15 0.84
N ALA A 46 20.48 14.90 -0.30
CA ALA A 46 19.72 13.68 -0.52
C ALA A 46 20.63 12.44 -0.53
N THR A 47 21.85 12.57 -1.09
CA THR A 47 22.85 11.50 -1.08
C THR A 47 23.27 11.15 0.34
N ALA A 48 23.62 12.14 1.16
CA ALA A 48 24.00 11.94 2.55
C ALA A 48 22.90 11.30 3.40
N ALA A 49 21.65 11.70 3.17
CA ALA A 49 20.50 11.10 3.85
C ALA A 49 20.27 9.64 3.42
N ALA A 50 20.47 9.33 2.14
CA ALA A 50 20.25 7.98 1.62
C ALA A 50 21.42 7.02 1.93
N LEU A 51 22.65 7.52 2.06
CA LEU A 51 23.88 6.74 2.25
C LEU A 51 24.48 7.01 3.65
N ALA A 52 23.67 6.92 4.68
CA ALA A 52 24.12 7.14 6.05
C ALA A 52 24.85 5.89 6.59
N ASP A 53 25.92 6.12 7.40
CA ASP A 53 26.69 5.08 8.10
C ASP A 53 27.21 3.95 7.21
N GLY A 54 27.44 4.25 5.93
CA GLY A 54 27.94 3.29 4.95
C GLY A 54 26.88 2.31 4.41
N TRP A 55 25.59 2.58 4.67
CA TRP A 55 24.46 1.81 4.21
C TRP A 55 23.51 2.67 3.37
N LEU A 56 22.92 2.06 2.34
CA LEU A 56 21.81 2.64 1.64
C LEU A 56 20.52 2.41 2.45
N HIS A 57 19.89 3.48 2.87
CA HIS A 57 18.55 3.51 3.43
C HIS A 57 17.53 3.41 2.30
N THR A 58 16.89 2.25 2.15
CA THR A 58 16.01 2.01 0.99
C THR A 58 14.66 2.71 1.10
N GLY A 59 14.25 3.05 2.31
CA GLY A 59 12.90 3.52 2.60
C GLY A 59 11.84 2.41 2.51
N ASP A 60 12.25 1.14 2.39
CA ASP A 60 11.38 -0.02 2.40
C ASP A 60 11.45 -0.70 3.76
N ILE A 61 10.31 -1.04 4.34
CA ILE A 61 10.20 -1.88 5.54
C ILE A 61 10.15 -3.34 5.11
N GLY A 62 10.92 -4.18 5.77
CA GLY A 62 10.98 -5.59 5.45
C GLY A 62 11.12 -6.49 6.67
N ARG A 63 11.14 -7.79 6.40
CA ARG A 63 11.46 -8.83 7.37
C ARG A 63 12.21 -9.96 6.68
N PHE A 64 13.05 -10.65 7.42
CA PHE A 64 13.64 -11.90 6.94
C PHE A 64 12.75 -13.09 7.30
N GLU A 65 12.64 -14.01 6.38
CA GLU A 65 12.08 -15.33 6.65
C GLU A 65 13.14 -16.25 7.30
N PRO A 66 12.74 -17.38 7.92
CA PRO A 66 13.68 -18.29 8.58
C PRO A 66 14.80 -18.81 7.67
N ASP A 67 14.57 -18.86 6.36
CA ASP A 67 15.54 -19.27 5.35
C ASP A 67 16.43 -18.13 4.83
N GLY A 68 16.31 -16.91 5.42
CA GLY A 68 17.09 -15.75 5.04
C GLY A 68 16.54 -14.98 3.82
N ALA A 69 15.40 -15.37 3.27
CA ALA A 69 14.75 -14.61 2.20
C ALA A 69 14.15 -13.31 2.75
N LEU A 70 14.37 -12.20 2.03
CA LEU A 70 13.79 -10.91 2.37
C LEU A 70 12.37 -10.80 1.83
N VAL A 71 11.45 -10.35 2.67
CA VAL A 71 10.09 -9.93 2.31
C VAL A 71 9.99 -8.43 2.50
N ILE A 72 9.60 -7.70 1.46
CA ILE A 72 9.23 -6.29 1.58
C ILE A 72 7.78 -6.21 2.03
N VAL A 73 7.53 -5.46 3.09
CA VAL A 73 6.19 -5.27 3.67
C VAL A 73 5.51 -4.07 3.06
N ASP A 74 6.19 -2.91 3.08
CA ASP A 74 5.68 -1.65 2.52
C ASP A 74 6.79 -0.59 2.48
N ARG A 75 6.47 0.59 1.94
CA ARG A 75 7.30 1.79 2.03
C ARG A 75 7.18 2.45 3.40
N LYS A 76 8.30 2.78 4.05
CA LYS A 76 8.35 3.46 5.36
C LYS A 76 7.46 4.71 5.41
N LYS A 77 7.48 5.53 4.36
CA LYS A 77 6.69 6.76 4.25
C LYS A 77 5.19 6.54 3.98
N ASP A 78 4.81 5.34 3.57
CA ASP A 78 3.43 5.02 3.22
C ASP A 78 2.66 4.39 4.41
N PHE A 79 3.36 4.08 5.52
CA PHE A 79 2.71 3.62 6.74
C PHE A 79 1.72 4.66 7.27
N LEU A 80 0.58 4.18 7.70
CA LEU A 80 -0.44 4.99 8.37
C LEU A 80 -0.21 4.91 9.88
N LYS A 81 -0.13 6.07 10.53
CA LYS A 81 -0.07 6.17 11.99
C LYS A 81 -1.44 6.58 12.51
N THR A 82 -2.18 5.65 13.09
CA THR A 82 -3.51 5.96 13.65
C THR A 82 -3.40 6.85 14.89
N ALA A 83 -4.52 7.44 15.32
CA ALA A 83 -4.59 8.21 16.56
C ALA A 83 -4.19 7.41 17.81
N GLY A 84 -4.32 6.06 17.76
CA GLY A 84 -3.84 5.14 18.80
C GLY A 84 -2.33 4.82 18.70
N ALA A 85 -1.58 5.53 17.85
CA ALA A 85 -0.16 5.33 17.57
C ALA A 85 0.22 3.97 16.93
N ASP A 86 -0.76 3.20 16.46
CA ASP A 86 -0.48 1.99 15.66
C ASP A 86 0.12 2.38 14.31
N MET A 87 1.25 1.74 13.97
CA MET A 87 1.87 1.84 12.66
C MET A 87 1.35 0.73 11.75
N ILE A 88 0.62 1.09 10.71
CA ILE A 88 -0.09 0.13 9.85
C ILE A 88 0.46 0.23 8.43
N ALA A 89 0.94 -0.91 7.91
CA ALA A 89 1.33 -1.06 6.51
C ALA A 89 0.05 -1.18 5.65
N PRO A 90 -0.24 -0.24 4.74
CA PRO A 90 -1.46 -0.31 3.94
C PRO A 90 -1.43 -1.41 2.87
N GLN A 91 -0.29 -1.67 2.26
CA GLN A 91 -0.19 -2.57 1.11
C GLN A 91 -0.75 -3.98 1.35
N PRO A 92 -0.48 -4.67 2.48
CA PRO A 92 -1.05 -5.99 2.73
C PRO A 92 -2.59 -6.00 2.79
N ILE A 93 -3.19 -4.93 3.35
CA ILE A 93 -4.65 -4.79 3.44
C ILE A 93 -5.23 -4.46 2.06
N GLU A 94 -4.61 -3.54 1.32
CA GLU A 94 -5.02 -3.18 -0.04
C GLU A 94 -4.95 -4.38 -0.98
N LEU A 95 -3.91 -5.21 -0.87
CA LEU A 95 -3.77 -6.44 -1.64
C LEU A 95 -4.87 -7.45 -1.28
N ALA A 96 -5.21 -7.60 -0.01
CA ALA A 96 -6.31 -8.46 0.43
C ALA A 96 -7.68 -7.97 -0.09
N LEU A 97 -7.89 -6.65 -0.14
CA LEU A 97 -9.08 -6.04 -0.71
C LEU A 97 -9.16 -6.25 -2.22
N THR A 98 -8.10 -5.95 -2.96
CA THR A 98 -8.05 -6.14 -4.42
C THR A 98 -8.03 -7.60 -4.85
N GLY A 99 -7.77 -8.53 -3.94
CA GLY A 99 -7.98 -9.96 -4.12
C GLY A 99 -9.45 -10.40 -4.12
N GLN A 100 -10.40 -9.50 -3.80
CA GLN A 100 -11.83 -9.78 -3.89
C GLN A 100 -12.35 -9.44 -5.30
N PRO A 101 -13.18 -10.32 -5.92
CA PRO A 101 -13.63 -10.11 -7.30
C PRO A 101 -14.45 -8.84 -7.51
N GLU A 102 -15.08 -8.31 -6.46
CA GLU A 102 -15.88 -7.09 -6.51
C GLU A 102 -15.04 -5.80 -6.44
N ILE A 103 -13.73 -5.90 -6.22
CA ILE A 103 -12.86 -4.75 -5.97
C ILE A 103 -11.72 -4.71 -7.01
N ALA A 104 -11.73 -3.70 -7.88
CA ALA A 104 -10.67 -3.50 -8.86
C ALA A 104 -9.46 -2.77 -8.26
N GLN A 105 -9.71 -1.73 -7.42
CA GLN A 105 -8.63 -0.96 -6.79
C GLN A 105 -9.04 -0.56 -5.38
N ALA A 106 -8.07 -0.48 -4.48
CA ALA A 106 -8.29 -0.03 -3.11
C ALA A 106 -7.12 0.84 -2.66
N MET A 107 -7.42 1.87 -1.88
CA MET A 107 -6.43 2.70 -1.19
C MET A 107 -6.86 2.88 0.26
N LEU A 108 -6.03 2.40 1.19
CA LEU A 108 -6.28 2.53 2.63
C LEU A 108 -5.99 3.97 3.10
N CYS A 109 -6.84 4.48 3.97
CA CYS A 109 -6.75 5.80 4.58
C CYS A 109 -6.89 5.67 6.10
N GLY A 110 -6.44 6.67 6.86
CA GLY A 110 -6.59 6.64 8.32
C GLY A 110 -5.38 7.21 9.07
N ASP A 111 -4.48 7.90 8.39
CA ASP A 111 -3.35 8.58 9.04
C ASP A 111 -3.88 9.68 9.99
N GLY A 112 -3.54 9.59 11.28
CA GLY A 112 -4.06 10.45 12.33
C GLY A 112 -5.52 10.17 12.73
N TRP A 113 -6.19 9.15 12.17
CA TRP A 113 -7.61 8.87 12.43
C TRP A 113 -7.79 7.82 13.53
N PRO A 114 -8.97 7.79 14.20
CA PRO A 114 -9.28 6.76 15.20
C PRO A 114 -9.53 5.37 14.60
N HIS A 115 -9.71 5.27 13.27
CA HIS A 115 -10.00 4.04 12.57
C HIS A 115 -9.44 4.07 11.13
N LEU A 116 -9.37 2.90 10.51
CA LEU A 116 -9.02 2.77 9.11
C LEU A 116 -10.27 2.91 8.23
N ALA A 117 -10.09 3.59 7.10
CA ALA A 117 -11.05 3.64 6.01
C ALA A 117 -10.38 3.22 4.70
N ALA A 118 -11.17 2.89 3.68
CA ALA A 118 -10.66 2.62 2.36
C ALA A 118 -11.47 3.34 1.28
N LEU A 119 -10.75 3.91 0.30
CA LEU A 119 -11.33 4.30 -0.98
C LEU A 119 -11.29 3.09 -1.90
N ILE A 120 -12.43 2.70 -2.44
CA ILE A 120 -12.59 1.46 -3.21
C ILE A 120 -13.17 1.78 -4.57
N VAL A 121 -12.50 1.31 -5.60
CA VAL A 121 -13.02 1.26 -6.96
C VAL A 121 -13.58 -0.15 -7.20
N PRO A 122 -14.89 -0.29 -7.44
CA PRO A 122 -15.49 -1.58 -7.76
C PRO A 122 -14.97 -2.16 -9.07
N ASP A 123 -15.21 -3.43 -9.31
CA ASP A 123 -14.90 -4.08 -10.57
C ASP A 123 -15.59 -3.41 -11.76
N THR A 124 -15.07 -3.62 -12.96
CA THR A 124 -15.53 -2.93 -14.17
C THR A 124 -16.99 -3.24 -14.48
N ALA A 125 -17.39 -4.51 -14.38
CA ALA A 125 -18.77 -4.92 -14.69
C ALA A 125 -19.79 -4.26 -13.74
N SER A 126 -19.47 -4.21 -12.44
CA SER A 126 -20.32 -3.54 -11.43
C SER A 126 -20.41 -2.02 -11.65
N ARG A 127 -19.31 -1.36 -12.06
CA ARG A 127 -19.31 0.08 -12.39
C ARG A 127 -20.12 0.38 -13.65
N GLU A 128 -19.99 -0.43 -14.68
CA GLU A 128 -20.77 -0.31 -15.92
C GLU A 128 -22.25 -0.53 -15.66
N ALA A 129 -22.63 -1.57 -14.89
CA ALA A 129 -24.01 -1.83 -14.50
C ALA A 129 -24.62 -0.67 -13.70
N ALA A 130 -23.86 -0.08 -12.78
CA ALA A 130 -24.29 1.09 -12.02
C ALA A 130 -24.44 2.34 -12.92
N SER A 131 -23.56 2.52 -13.89
CA SER A 131 -23.62 3.63 -14.85
C SER A 131 -24.81 3.47 -15.82
N ALA A 132 -25.13 2.24 -16.21
CA ALA A 132 -26.31 1.91 -17.05
C ALA A 132 -27.64 1.92 -16.27
N GLY A 133 -27.61 2.11 -14.94
CA GLY A 133 -28.79 2.09 -14.08
C GLY A 133 -29.38 0.70 -13.82
N THR A 134 -28.69 -0.36 -14.23
CA THR A 134 -29.11 -1.77 -14.00
C THR A 134 -28.70 -2.28 -12.62
N LEU A 135 -27.78 -1.59 -11.93
CA LEU A 135 -27.39 -1.82 -10.54
C LEU A 135 -27.56 -0.51 -9.77
N SER A 136 -28.34 -0.53 -8.67
CA SER A 136 -28.48 0.65 -7.82
C SER A 136 -27.17 0.99 -7.10
N VAL A 137 -26.97 2.26 -6.76
CA VAL A 137 -25.80 2.70 -5.99
C VAL A 137 -25.74 1.97 -4.64
N GLY A 138 -26.90 1.83 -3.98
CA GLY A 138 -26.97 1.13 -2.70
C GLY A 138 -26.63 -0.36 -2.78
N ASP A 139 -26.99 -1.03 -3.88
CA ASP A 139 -26.63 -2.44 -4.08
C ASP A 139 -25.15 -2.60 -4.43
N LEU A 140 -24.58 -1.66 -5.18
CA LEU A 140 -23.14 -1.60 -5.43
C LEU A 140 -22.37 -1.45 -4.11
N GLU A 141 -22.77 -0.50 -3.26
CA GLU A 141 -22.15 -0.28 -1.96
C GLU A 141 -22.25 -1.52 -1.06
N LYS A 142 -23.40 -2.19 -1.02
CA LYS A 142 -23.59 -3.45 -0.27
C LYS A 142 -22.67 -4.57 -0.78
N ARG A 143 -22.50 -4.71 -2.10
CA ARG A 143 -21.56 -5.70 -2.68
C ARG A 143 -20.14 -5.44 -2.24
N VAL A 144 -19.69 -4.20 -2.35
CA VAL A 144 -18.35 -3.79 -1.92
C VAL A 144 -18.19 -3.99 -0.40
N GLN A 145 -19.18 -3.60 0.41
CA GLN A 145 -19.14 -3.79 1.86
C GLN A 145 -19.01 -5.27 2.22
N THR A 146 -19.77 -6.15 1.57
CA THR A 146 -19.68 -7.61 1.79
C THR A 146 -18.26 -8.14 1.47
N ALA A 147 -17.64 -7.63 0.41
CA ALA A 147 -16.26 -7.99 0.07
C ALA A 147 -15.26 -7.52 1.16
N VAL A 148 -15.42 -6.29 1.64
CA VAL A 148 -14.62 -5.74 2.76
C VAL A 148 -14.81 -6.54 4.04
N ASP A 149 -16.03 -6.96 4.36
CA ASP A 149 -16.34 -7.75 5.56
C ASP A 149 -15.66 -9.13 5.51
N ARG A 150 -15.56 -9.77 4.34
CA ARG A 150 -14.78 -11.00 4.15
C ARG A 150 -13.30 -10.81 4.46
N VAL A 151 -12.72 -9.69 4.06
CA VAL A 151 -11.33 -9.34 4.39
C VAL A 151 -11.20 -9.04 5.87
N ASN A 152 -12.09 -8.23 6.44
CA ASN A 152 -12.11 -7.86 7.86
C ASN A 152 -12.22 -9.07 8.79
N ALA A 153 -12.91 -10.13 8.38
CA ALA A 153 -13.04 -11.36 9.16
C ALA A 153 -11.69 -12.05 9.42
N ARG A 154 -10.68 -11.78 8.58
CA ARG A 154 -9.32 -12.34 8.68
C ARG A 154 -8.34 -11.38 9.35
N LEU A 155 -8.76 -10.16 9.65
CA LEU A 155 -7.91 -9.13 10.23
C LEU A 155 -8.16 -8.97 11.74
N SER A 156 -7.09 -8.66 12.48
CA SER A 156 -7.23 -8.23 13.88
C SER A 156 -8.03 -6.94 13.96
N ALA A 157 -8.69 -6.69 15.09
CA ALA A 157 -9.62 -5.58 15.27
C ALA A 157 -9.05 -4.19 14.89
N ARG A 158 -7.76 -3.97 15.15
CA ARG A 158 -7.04 -2.72 14.85
C ARG A 158 -6.75 -2.51 13.35
N LEU A 159 -6.72 -3.60 12.57
CA LEU A 159 -6.42 -3.57 11.13
C LEU A 159 -7.69 -3.55 10.27
N ARG A 160 -8.87 -3.64 10.89
CA ARG A 160 -10.14 -3.67 10.16
C ARG A 160 -10.47 -2.33 9.53
N VAL A 161 -10.88 -2.38 8.29
CA VAL A 161 -11.44 -1.23 7.57
C VAL A 161 -12.85 -0.97 8.11
N ARG A 162 -13.04 0.16 8.78
CA ARG A 162 -14.29 0.52 9.44
C ARG A 162 -15.25 1.30 8.55
N ARG A 163 -14.71 2.02 7.57
CA ARG A 163 -15.47 2.86 6.64
C ARG A 163 -14.96 2.68 5.23
N ILE A 164 -15.85 2.78 4.27
CA ILE A 164 -15.49 2.70 2.86
C ILE A 164 -16.07 3.90 2.10
N GLY A 165 -15.31 4.39 1.14
CA GLY A 165 -15.78 5.32 0.11
C GLY A 165 -15.75 4.61 -1.23
N VAL A 166 -16.93 4.35 -1.81
CA VAL A 166 -17.04 3.71 -3.12
C VAL A 166 -16.88 4.75 -4.22
N LEU A 167 -15.87 4.56 -5.07
CA LEU A 167 -15.53 5.48 -6.16
C LEU A 167 -16.05 4.93 -7.49
N ARG A 168 -16.61 5.81 -8.31
CA ARG A 168 -17.05 5.45 -9.67
C ARG A 168 -15.91 5.55 -10.67
N GLU A 169 -15.02 6.51 -10.48
CA GLU A 169 -13.87 6.76 -11.34
C GLU A 169 -12.67 5.92 -10.87
N PRO A 170 -12.04 5.11 -11.74
CA PRO A 170 -10.84 4.37 -11.39
C PRO A 170 -9.63 5.30 -11.26
N PHE A 171 -8.62 4.85 -10.51
CA PHE A 171 -7.31 5.50 -10.52
C PHE A 171 -6.61 5.12 -11.83
N THR A 172 -6.21 6.12 -12.61
CA THR A 172 -5.50 5.92 -13.89
C THR A 172 -4.31 6.87 -14.02
N VAL A 173 -3.49 6.63 -15.03
CA VAL A 173 -2.39 7.52 -15.39
C VAL A 173 -2.95 8.81 -16.00
N GLU A 174 -3.99 8.68 -16.82
CA GLU A 174 -4.62 9.77 -17.56
C GLU A 174 -5.26 10.80 -16.64
N ASN A 175 -5.90 10.35 -15.54
CA ASN A 175 -6.49 11.26 -14.55
C ASN A 175 -5.49 11.73 -13.47
N GLY A 176 -4.22 11.31 -13.59
CA GLY A 176 -3.14 11.72 -12.71
C GLY A 176 -3.12 11.03 -11.33
N LEU A 177 -4.01 10.08 -11.07
CA LEU A 177 -4.09 9.36 -9.80
C LEU A 177 -3.12 8.18 -9.69
N MET A 178 -2.52 7.77 -10.83
CA MET A 178 -1.45 6.78 -10.88
C MET A 178 -0.19 7.33 -11.55
N THR A 179 0.94 6.72 -11.25
CA THR A 179 2.18 6.95 -11.98
C THR A 179 2.19 6.12 -13.27
N GLY A 180 3.09 6.43 -14.23
CA GLY A 180 3.29 5.63 -15.43
C GLY A 180 3.68 4.16 -15.15
N THR A 181 4.10 3.84 -13.93
CA THR A 181 4.37 2.46 -13.45
C THR A 181 3.18 1.86 -12.68
N LEU A 182 1.99 2.43 -12.87
CA LEU A 182 0.72 1.97 -12.28
C LEU A 182 0.69 1.96 -10.74
N LYS A 183 1.46 2.82 -10.08
CA LYS A 183 1.39 3.00 -8.63
C LYS A 183 0.45 4.15 -8.28
N VAL A 184 -0.43 3.94 -7.30
CA VAL A 184 -1.35 4.97 -6.80
C VAL A 184 -0.57 6.13 -6.19
N ARG A 185 -0.90 7.35 -6.62
CA ARG A 185 -0.33 8.59 -6.10
C ARG A 185 -1.12 9.04 -4.86
N ARG A 186 -0.88 8.37 -3.72
CA ARG A 186 -1.66 8.55 -2.48
C ARG A 186 -1.96 9.99 -2.16
N ARG A 187 -0.93 10.87 -2.16
CA ARG A 187 -1.11 12.29 -1.85
C ARG A 187 -2.15 12.96 -2.76
N ILE A 188 -2.07 12.71 -4.07
CA ILE A 188 -3.00 13.29 -5.05
C ILE A 188 -4.42 12.75 -4.86
N VAL A 189 -4.55 11.45 -4.57
CA VAL A 189 -5.86 10.84 -4.27
C VAL A 189 -6.47 11.44 -3.02
N LEU A 190 -5.69 11.60 -1.94
CA LEU A 190 -6.17 12.23 -0.70
C LEU A 190 -6.62 13.67 -0.91
N GLU A 191 -5.88 14.46 -1.70
CA GLU A 191 -6.25 15.82 -2.07
C GLU A 191 -7.54 15.85 -2.88
N ARG A 192 -7.68 14.98 -3.89
CA ARG A 192 -8.86 14.94 -4.78
C ARG A 192 -10.14 14.55 -4.05
N TYR A 193 -10.05 13.60 -3.13
CA TYR A 193 -11.21 13.08 -2.40
C TYR A 193 -11.35 13.62 -0.97
N ALA A 194 -10.71 14.75 -0.66
CA ALA A 194 -10.72 15.36 0.67
C ALA A 194 -12.14 15.53 1.29
N PRO A 195 -13.19 15.97 0.56
CA PRO A 195 -14.53 16.06 1.14
C PRO A 195 -15.10 14.70 1.57
N LEU A 196 -14.93 13.66 0.73
CA LEU A 196 -15.36 12.30 1.06
C LEU A 196 -14.60 11.75 2.27
N LEU A 197 -13.29 11.99 2.31
CA LEU A 197 -12.43 11.55 3.40
C LEU A 197 -12.82 12.20 4.74
N THR A 198 -13.22 13.46 4.73
CA THR A 198 -13.75 14.13 5.93
C THR A 198 -15.01 13.42 6.43
N THR A 199 -15.95 13.09 5.55
CA THR A 199 -17.14 12.33 5.91
C THR A 199 -16.79 10.96 6.49
N LEU A 200 -15.85 10.23 5.89
CA LEU A 200 -15.42 8.91 6.35
C LEU A 200 -14.71 8.97 7.72
N ARG A 201 -13.97 10.03 7.99
CA ARG A 201 -13.29 10.24 9.27
C ARG A 201 -14.28 10.55 10.39
N ASP A 202 -15.25 11.42 10.13
CA ASP A 202 -16.14 12.01 11.14
C ASP A 202 -17.41 11.15 11.36
N ALA A 203 -17.67 10.15 10.53
CA ALA A 203 -18.77 9.21 10.73
C ALA A 203 -18.52 8.35 11.99
N THR A 204 -19.38 8.52 12.98
CA THR A 204 -19.36 7.82 14.28
C THR A 204 -19.90 6.39 14.15
#